data_3bc116ad2462735ffe298abc94839396
#
_entry.id   3bc116ad2462735ffe298abc94839396
#
_cell.length_a   1.000
_cell.length_b   1.000
_cell.length_c   1.000
_cell.angle_alpha   90.00
_cell.angle_beta   90.00
_cell.angle_gamma   90.00
#
_symmetry.space_group_name_H-M   'P 1'
#
loop_
_entity.id
_entity.type
_entity.pdbx_description
1 polymer ?
#
loop_
_entity_poly.entity_id
_entity_poly.type
_entity_poly.pdbx_seq_one_letter_code
_entity_poly.pdbx_strand_id
1 'polypeptide(L)'
;MFEKSVEELTELGAQITTAEIAQQPELWRDTLNIYRENKEAIEAFLAEARAMGEGRLSVVFTGAGTSDYVGDTCAPYLRHAGNTDLYDFKPIATTDIVSAPRDFLRAEDPTLVVSFARSGNSPESLAAVAVAKELVHNVKFLNITCAPEGKLAVESADDPNALTLLIPRANDKGFAMTGSYSCMTLLSTLIFDTASDEQKAEWVETIAKMGEEVISREPEIADYLAGDFNRVTYLGSGSFGGLAQESQLKILELAHGLVATSYDTSMGYRHGPKSFVDDKTLVFVFINNDAYTRQYDIDILNEIGGDRKSVV
;
A
#
# COMPACT_ATOMS: atom_id res chain seq x y z
N MET A 1 0.39 -7.00 23.43
CA MET A 1 -0.44 -7.89 22.58
C MET A 1 0.36 -9.11 22.16
N PHE A 2 1.59 -8.94 21.65
CA PHE A 2 2.40 -10.06 21.12
C PHE A 2 2.90 -11.06 22.16
N GLU A 3 2.92 -10.70 23.45
CA GLU A 3 3.26 -11.61 24.55
C GLU A 3 2.05 -12.35 25.16
N LYS A 4 0.82 -12.03 24.72
CA LYS A 4 -0.39 -12.65 25.26
C LYS A 4 -0.60 -14.06 24.70
N SER A 5 -1.23 -14.93 25.50
CA SER A 5 -1.62 -16.25 25.03
C SER A 5 -2.72 -16.18 23.96
N VAL A 6 -2.86 -17.27 23.20
CA VAL A 6 -3.92 -17.38 22.18
C VAL A 6 -5.31 -17.22 22.80
N GLU A 7 -5.51 -17.75 24.01
CA GLU A 7 -6.77 -17.66 24.75
C GLU A 7 -7.07 -16.21 25.12
N GLU A 8 -6.12 -15.48 25.66
CA GLU A 8 -6.25 -14.05 26.00
C GLU A 8 -6.56 -13.21 24.77
N LEU A 9 -5.86 -13.44 23.66
CA LEU A 9 -6.09 -12.74 22.40
C LEU A 9 -7.47 -13.07 21.80
N THR A 10 -7.93 -14.29 21.98
CA THR A 10 -9.26 -14.72 21.51
C THR A 10 -10.37 -14.01 22.31
N GLU A 11 -10.23 -13.91 23.62
CA GLU A 11 -11.15 -13.17 24.48
C GLU A 11 -11.22 -11.69 24.14
N LEU A 12 -10.11 -11.12 23.67
CA LEU A 12 -10.00 -9.73 23.21
C LEU A 12 -10.49 -9.55 21.76
N GLY A 13 -10.75 -10.62 21.02
CA GLY A 13 -11.07 -10.56 19.60
C GLY A 13 -9.89 -10.14 18.70
N ALA A 14 -8.65 -10.24 19.21
CA ALA A 14 -7.43 -9.71 18.57
C ALA A 14 -6.50 -10.79 18.01
N GLN A 15 -6.83 -12.07 18.20
CA GLN A 15 -5.94 -13.20 17.88
C GLN A 15 -5.44 -13.17 16.43
N ILE A 16 -6.33 -13.01 15.46
CA ILE A 16 -5.99 -13.11 14.03
C ILE A 16 -5.08 -11.94 13.64
N THR A 17 -5.53 -10.73 13.89
CA THR A 17 -4.79 -9.52 13.49
C THR A 17 -3.42 -9.42 14.17
N THR A 18 -3.32 -9.80 15.46
CA THR A 18 -2.02 -9.83 16.15
C THR A 18 -1.05 -10.81 15.50
N ALA A 19 -1.51 -12.02 15.14
CA ALA A 19 -0.68 -13.00 14.45
C ALA A 19 -0.27 -12.53 13.05
N GLU A 20 -1.19 -11.91 12.32
CA GLU A 20 -0.93 -11.37 10.97
C GLU A 20 0.05 -10.19 10.99
N ILE A 21 0.03 -9.36 12.02
CA ILE A 21 1.05 -8.32 12.21
C ILE A 21 2.41 -8.95 12.52
N ALA A 22 2.45 -9.89 13.45
CA ALA A 22 3.69 -10.50 13.92
C ALA A 22 4.46 -11.26 12.81
N GLN A 23 3.77 -11.83 11.83
CA GLN A 23 4.39 -12.58 10.73
C GLN A 23 4.98 -11.70 9.61
N GLN A 24 4.66 -10.41 9.54
CA GLN A 24 5.01 -9.55 8.40
C GLN A 24 6.51 -9.53 8.06
N PRO A 25 7.46 -9.46 9.02
CA PRO A 25 8.88 -9.48 8.69
C PRO A 25 9.32 -10.73 7.91
N GLU A 26 8.75 -11.88 8.24
CA GLU A 26 8.99 -13.13 7.50
C GLU A 26 8.34 -13.09 6.11
N LEU A 27 7.12 -12.58 6.01
CA LEU A 27 6.42 -12.43 4.73
C LEU A 27 7.16 -11.50 3.76
N TRP A 28 7.86 -10.48 4.25
CA TRP A 28 8.67 -9.61 3.39
C TRP A 28 9.87 -10.34 2.81
N ARG A 29 10.52 -11.23 3.59
CA ARG A 29 11.58 -12.11 3.07
C ARG A 29 11.03 -13.08 2.02
N ASP A 30 9.86 -13.66 2.26
CA ASP A 30 9.18 -14.51 1.27
C ASP A 30 8.81 -13.75 -0.01
N THR A 31 8.37 -12.51 0.13
CA THR A 31 8.05 -11.65 -1.02
C THR A 31 9.26 -11.40 -1.91
N LEU A 32 10.45 -11.22 -1.32
CA LEU A 32 11.71 -11.14 -2.09
C LEU A 32 11.99 -12.45 -2.84
N ASN A 33 11.73 -13.60 -2.22
CA ASN A 33 11.92 -14.89 -2.88
C ASN A 33 10.95 -15.06 -4.05
N ILE A 34 9.67 -14.70 -3.87
CA ILE A 34 8.66 -14.69 -4.95
C ILE A 34 9.11 -13.78 -6.10
N TYR A 35 9.62 -12.58 -5.83
CA TYR A 35 10.18 -11.70 -6.85
C TYR A 35 11.30 -12.39 -7.63
N ARG A 36 12.27 -12.99 -6.93
CA ARG A 36 13.44 -13.66 -7.56
C ARG A 36 13.04 -14.86 -8.41
N GLU A 37 12.14 -15.70 -7.92
CA GLU A 37 11.64 -16.88 -8.62
C GLU A 37 10.88 -16.53 -9.91
N ASN A 38 10.23 -15.37 -9.94
CA ASN A 38 9.44 -14.92 -11.08
C ASN A 38 10.15 -13.86 -11.95
N LYS A 39 11.40 -13.50 -11.64
CA LYS A 39 12.10 -12.37 -12.25
C LYS A 39 12.14 -12.45 -13.77
N GLU A 40 12.52 -13.58 -14.34
CA GLU A 40 12.60 -13.76 -15.80
C GLU A 40 11.23 -13.55 -16.47
N ALA A 41 10.17 -14.09 -15.88
CA ALA A 41 8.80 -13.93 -16.38
C ALA A 41 8.33 -12.46 -16.28
N ILE A 42 8.65 -11.78 -15.17
CA ILE A 42 8.35 -10.37 -14.97
C ILE A 42 9.07 -9.51 -16.02
N GLU A 43 10.37 -9.71 -16.22
CA GLU A 43 11.17 -8.94 -17.17
C GLU A 43 10.69 -9.14 -18.62
N ALA A 44 10.38 -10.39 -19.00
CA ALA A 44 9.84 -10.71 -20.31
C ALA A 44 8.47 -10.04 -20.54
N PHE A 45 7.57 -10.17 -19.54
CA PHE A 45 6.23 -9.58 -19.60
C PHE A 45 6.25 -8.05 -19.68
N LEU A 46 7.11 -7.40 -18.90
CA LEU A 46 7.30 -5.95 -18.95
C LEU A 46 7.92 -5.50 -20.29
N ALA A 47 8.82 -6.30 -20.88
CA ALA A 47 9.36 -6.02 -22.20
C ALA A 47 8.27 -6.08 -23.29
N GLU A 48 7.40 -7.09 -23.25
CA GLU A 48 6.24 -7.18 -24.14
C GLU A 48 5.26 -6.01 -23.94
N ALA A 49 4.98 -5.63 -22.68
CA ALA A 49 4.11 -4.51 -22.38
C ALA A 49 4.65 -3.19 -22.95
N ARG A 50 5.95 -2.96 -22.86
CA ARG A 50 6.61 -1.77 -23.46
C ARG A 50 6.56 -1.77 -24.98
N ALA A 51 6.56 -2.95 -25.61
CA ALA A 51 6.49 -3.09 -27.04
C ALA A 51 5.08 -2.84 -27.65
N MET A 52 4.06 -2.64 -26.81
CA MET A 52 2.68 -2.37 -27.27
C MET A 52 2.52 -1.02 -27.98
N GLY A 53 3.45 -0.08 -27.80
CA GLY A 53 3.37 1.23 -28.45
C GLY A 53 4.63 2.05 -28.29
N GLU A 54 4.63 3.25 -28.86
CA GLU A 54 5.72 4.22 -28.74
C GLU A 54 5.57 5.09 -27.49
N GLY A 55 6.68 5.57 -26.94
CA GLY A 55 6.71 6.44 -25.78
C GLY A 55 6.66 5.67 -24.44
N ARG A 56 6.22 6.36 -23.39
CA ARG A 56 6.14 5.76 -22.05
C ARG A 56 4.89 4.89 -21.92
N LEU A 57 5.06 3.73 -21.30
CA LEU A 57 3.95 2.85 -20.94
C LEU A 57 3.21 3.45 -19.74
N SER A 58 1.90 3.64 -19.85
CA SER A 58 1.04 4.03 -18.72
C SER A 58 0.92 2.83 -17.78
N VAL A 59 1.48 2.94 -16.57
CA VAL A 59 1.39 1.92 -15.52
C VAL A 59 0.34 2.37 -14.52
N VAL A 60 -0.83 1.75 -14.59
CA VAL A 60 -1.98 2.05 -13.73
C VAL A 60 -1.99 1.09 -12.55
N PHE A 61 -1.60 1.57 -11.38
CA PHE A 61 -1.75 0.85 -10.11
C PHE A 61 -3.19 0.96 -9.64
N THR A 62 -3.87 -0.16 -9.43
CA THR A 62 -5.30 -0.15 -9.13
C THR A 62 -5.68 -1.20 -8.09
N GLY A 63 -6.64 -0.85 -7.25
CA GLY A 63 -7.22 -1.66 -6.20
C GLY A 63 -8.45 -0.98 -5.59
N ALA A 64 -9.05 -1.58 -4.57
CA ALA A 64 -10.14 -0.99 -3.81
C ALA A 64 -9.78 -0.93 -2.31
N GLY A 65 -10.04 0.20 -1.64
CA GLY A 65 -9.69 0.43 -0.24
C GLY A 65 -8.18 0.25 -0.01
N THR A 66 -7.78 -0.55 0.97
CA THR A 66 -6.37 -0.85 1.25
C THR A 66 -5.57 -1.27 0.01
N SER A 67 -6.20 -2.01 -0.92
CA SER A 67 -5.51 -2.40 -2.17
C SER A 67 -5.25 -1.22 -3.12
N ASP A 68 -6.08 -0.18 -3.09
CA ASP A 68 -5.83 1.07 -3.83
C ASP A 68 -4.65 1.84 -3.22
N TYR A 69 -4.58 1.90 -1.89
CA TYR A 69 -3.50 2.61 -1.19
C TYR A 69 -2.11 2.00 -1.39
N VAL A 70 -2.02 0.75 -1.88
CA VAL A 70 -0.77 0.19 -2.41
C VAL A 70 -0.26 1.07 -3.57
N GLY A 71 -1.13 1.40 -4.51
CA GLY A 71 -0.81 2.28 -5.64
C GLY A 71 -0.43 3.69 -5.20
N ASP A 72 -1.20 4.28 -4.27
CA ASP A 72 -0.93 5.61 -3.70
C ASP A 72 0.41 5.68 -2.97
N THR A 73 0.85 4.57 -2.40
CA THR A 73 2.16 4.47 -1.74
C THR A 73 3.29 4.25 -2.76
N CYS A 74 3.11 3.35 -3.73
CA CYS A 74 4.16 2.98 -4.68
C CYS A 74 4.41 4.06 -5.74
N ALA A 75 3.37 4.65 -6.33
CA ALA A 75 3.52 5.54 -7.47
C ALA A 75 4.37 6.79 -7.18
N PRO A 76 4.19 7.52 -6.07
CA PRO A 76 5.05 8.65 -5.76
C PRO A 76 6.53 8.27 -5.59
N TYR A 77 6.80 7.12 -4.96
CA TYR A 77 8.16 6.59 -4.82
C TYR A 77 8.77 6.27 -6.18
N LEU A 78 8.06 5.52 -7.01
CA LEU A 78 8.55 5.05 -8.31
C LEU A 78 8.72 6.16 -9.35
N ARG A 79 8.09 7.34 -9.15
CA ARG A 79 8.34 8.52 -9.99
C ARG A 79 9.77 9.07 -9.89
N HIS A 80 10.56 8.63 -8.91
CA HIS A 80 11.98 8.97 -8.82
C HIS A 80 12.91 7.76 -8.65
N ALA A 81 12.44 6.63 -8.13
CA ALA A 81 13.21 5.39 -7.99
C ALA A 81 13.05 4.42 -9.17
N GLY A 82 11.93 4.52 -9.90
CA GLY A 82 11.66 3.73 -11.09
C GLY A 82 12.21 4.38 -12.37
N ASN A 83 12.10 3.66 -13.48
CA ASN A 83 12.51 4.16 -14.79
C ASN A 83 11.40 5.02 -15.42
N THR A 84 11.42 6.33 -15.17
CA THR A 84 10.41 7.28 -15.67
C THR A 84 10.58 7.66 -17.14
N ASP A 85 11.64 7.25 -17.79
CA ASP A 85 11.78 7.36 -19.25
C ASP A 85 10.91 6.30 -19.97
N LEU A 86 10.69 5.16 -19.30
CA LEU A 86 9.91 4.03 -19.83
C LEU A 86 8.47 3.99 -19.31
N TYR A 87 8.24 4.44 -18.07
CA TYR A 87 6.97 4.26 -17.36
C TYR A 87 6.39 5.58 -16.86
N ASP A 88 5.07 5.68 -16.93
CA ASP A 88 4.27 6.75 -16.30
C ASP A 88 3.39 6.13 -15.21
N PHE A 89 3.80 6.25 -13.95
CA PHE A 89 3.15 5.60 -12.79
C PHE A 89 1.94 6.40 -12.30
N LYS A 90 0.76 5.79 -12.36
CA LYS A 90 -0.53 6.39 -12.01
C LYS A 90 -1.28 5.53 -10.99
N PRO A 91 -1.52 6.00 -9.76
CA PRO A 91 -2.47 5.34 -8.87
C PRO A 91 -3.89 5.75 -9.28
N ILE A 92 -4.76 4.78 -9.51
CA ILE A 92 -6.16 5.01 -9.90
C ILE A 92 -7.01 3.91 -9.28
N ALA A 93 -7.91 4.26 -8.37
CA ALA A 93 -8.78 3.32 -7.71
C ALA A 93 -9.63 2.50 -8.70
N THR A 94 -9.87 1.21 -8.42
CA THR A 94 -10.82 0.42 -9.24
C THR A 94 -12.20 1.03 -9.24
N THR A 95 -12.60 1.66 -8.14
CA THR A 95 -13.88 2.35 -8.00
C THR A 95 -14.01 3.54 -8.97
N ASP A 96 -12.92 4.25 -9.23
CA ASP A 96 -12.86 5.35 -10.17
C ASP A 96 -12.89 4.84 -11.62
N ILE A 97 -12.11 3.80 -11.92
CA ILE A 97 -12.13 3.16 -13.25
C ILE A 97 -13.54 2.66 -13.59
N VAL A 98 -14.23 2.02 -12.63
CA VAL A 98 -15.56 1.45 -12.86
C VAL A 98 -16.62 2.54 -12.99
N SER A 99 -16.55 3.58 -12.17
CA SER A 99 -17.58 4.64 -12.14
C SER A 99 -17.42 5.67 -13.26
N ALA A 100 -16.19 6.01 -13.65
CA ALA A 100 -15.88 7.06 -14.61
C ALA A 100 -14.69 6.69 -15.53
N PRO A 101 -14.75 5.57 -16.27
CA PRO A 101 -13.58 5.00 -16.94
C PRO A 101 -12.88 5.93 -17.93
N ARG A 102 -13.65 6.76 -18.63
CA ARG A 102 -13.11 7.66 -19.66
C ARG A 102 -12.39 8.89 -19.08
N ASP A 103 -12.54 9.15 -17.78
CA ASP A 103 -11.79 10.20 -17.10
C ASP A 103 -10.36 9.74 -16.78
N PHE A 104 -10.16 8.41 -16.67
CA PHE A 104 -8.92 7.81 -16.21
C PHE A 104 -8.18 6.98 -17.27
N LEU A 105 -8.90 6.33 -18.20
CA LEU A 105 -8.33 5.48 -19.24
C LEU A 105 -8.52 6.12 -20.63
N ARG A 106 -7.48 6.04 -21.46
CA ARG A 106 -7.50 6.50 -22.84
C ARG A 106 -7.28 5.32 -23.78
N ALA A 107 -8.09 5.24 -24.85
CA ALA A 107 -8.06 4.13 -25.78
C ALA A 107 -6.69 3.94 -26.47
N GLU A 108 -6.02 5.05 -26.78
CA GLU A 108 -4.78 5.05 -27.57
C GLU A 108 -3.50 4.93 -26.71
N ASP A 109 -3.60 5.10 -25.37
CA ASP A 109 -2.44 5.03 -24.49
C ASP A 109 -2.11 3.56 -24.17
N PRO A 110 -0.94 3.01 -24.60
CA PRO A 110 -0.53 1.68 -24.19
C PRO A 110 -0.48 1.61 -22.64
N THR A 111 -1.21 0.65 -22.08
CA THR A 111 -1.43 0.61 -20.64
C THR A 111 -1.10 -0.76 -20.06
N LEU A 112 -0.35 -0.75 -18.96
CA LEU A 112 -0.19 -1.88 -18.06
C LEU A 112 -1.04 -1.62 -16.82
N VAL A 113 -2.10 -2.40 -16.64
CA VAL A 113 -2.91 -2.36 -15.42
C VAL A 113 -2.28 -3.31 -14.41
N VAL A 114 -1.84 -2.76 -13.27
CA VAL A 114 -1.30 -3.51 -12.14
C VAL A 114 -2.38 -3.60 -11.08
N SER A 115 -3.04 -4.75 -10.99
CA SER A 115 -4.16 -4.98 -10.08
C SER A 115 -3.69 -5.53 -8.74
N PHE A 116 -4.03 -4.85 -7.66
CA PHE A 116 -3.79 -5.32 -6.29
C PHE A 116 -5.06 -5.88 -5.69
N ALA A 117 -5.00 -7.10 -5.14
CA ALA A 117 -6.16 -7.71 -4.51
C ALA A 117 -5.77 -8.74 -3.46
N ARG A 118 -6.32 -8.64 -2.24
CA ARG A 118 -6.16 -9.71 -1.24
C ARG A 118 -6.88 -10.98 -1.70
N SER A 119 -8.18 -10.92 -1.88
CA SER A 119 -9.01 -12.07 -2.27
C SER A 119 -9.19 -12.25 -3.79
N GLY A 120 -9.02 -11.19 -4.56
CA GLY A 120 -9.29 -11.19 -6.01
C GLY A 120 -10.74 -11.44 -6.40
N ASN A 121 -11.69 -11.27 -5.48
CA ASN A 121 -13.11 -11.56 -5.70
C ASN A 121 -14.01 -10.32 -5.69
N SER A 122 -13.48 -9.12 -5.41
CA SER A 122 -14.30 -7.91 -5.38
C SER A 122 -14.86 -7.61 -6.78
N PRO A 123 -16.14 -7.25 -6.87
CA PRO A 123 -16.76 -6.90 -8.15
C PRO A 123 -16.03 -5.76 -8.86
N GLU A 124 -15.52 -4.79 -8.11
CA GLU A 124 -14.79 -3.63 -8.65
C GLU A 124 -13.47 -4.04 -9.30
N SER A 125 -12.72 -4.97 -8.68
CA SER A 125 -11.46 -5.46 -9.25
C SER A 125 -11.68 -6.16 -10.59
N LEU A 126 -12.70 -7.02 -10.67
CA LEU A 126 -13.04 -7.73 -11.91
C LEU A 126 -13.61 -6.77 -12.98
N ALA A 127 -14.47 -5.85 -12.56
CA ALA A 127 -15.05 -4.86 -13.47
C ALA A 127 -13.99 -3.90 -14.03
N ALA A 128 -13.02 -3.47 -13.23
CA ALA A 128 -11.93 -2.62 -13.72
C ALA A 128 -11.09 -3.30 -14.81
N VAL A 129 -10.79 -4.59 -14.66
CA VAL A 129 -10.11 -5.39 -15.70
C VAL A 129 -10.98 -5.48 -16.97
N ALA A 130 -12.27 -5.79 -16.83
CA ALA A 130 -13.19 -5.89 -17.96
C ALA A 130 -13.32 -4.55 -18.71
N VAL A 131 -13.47 -3.45 -17.97
CA VAL A 131 -13.56 -2.10 -18.54
C VAL A 131 -12.27 -1.70 -19.27
N ALA A 132 -11.10 -2.00 -18.67
CA ALA A 132 -9.82 -1.71 -19.32
C ALA A 132 -9.64 -2.53 -20.61
N LYS A 133 -10.04 -3.80 -20.62
CA LYS A 133 -10.03 -4.66 -21.84
C LYS A 133 -10.92 -4.12 -22.95
N GLU A 134 -12.05 -3.50 -22.62
CA GLU A 134 -12.98 -2.94 -23.59
C GLU A 134 -12.53 -1.58 -24.14
N LEU A 135 -11.96 -0.73 -23.29
CA LEU A 135 -11.69 0.66 -23.62
C LEU A 135 -10.29 0.91 -24.19
N VAL A 136 -9.29 0.15 -23.78
CA VAL A 136 -7.87 0.40 -24.14
C VAL A 136 -7.44 -0.58 -25.22
N HIS A 137 -6.96 -0.06 -26.36
CA HIS A 137 -6.58 -0.87 -27.51
C HIS A 137 -5.38 -1.78 -27.25
N ASN A 138 -4.38 -1.26 -26.54
CA ASN A 138 -3.15 -1.96 -26.18
C ASN A 138 -3.04 -2.04 -24.67
N VAL A 139 -3.50 -3.15 -24.07
CA VAL A 139 -3.52 -3.33 -22.61
C VAL A 139 -2.95 -4.68 -22.22
N LYS A 140 -2.15 -4.68 -21.14
CA LYS A 140 -1.71 -5.88 -20.43
C LYS A 140 -2.03 -5.75 -18.95
N PHE A 141 -2.07 -6.89 -18.23
CA PHE A 141 -2.49 -6.98 -16.84
C PHE A 141 -1.42 -7.69 -16.01
N LEU A 142 -0.88 -7.02 -15.00
CA LEU A 142 -0.06 -7.62 -13.97
C LEU A 142 -0.91 -7.72 -12.69
N ASN A 143 -1.33 -8.93 -12.34
CA ASN A 143 -2.12 -9.14 -11.14
C ASN A 143 -1.20 -9.53 -9.98
N ILE A 144 -1.25 -8.80 -8.88
CA ILE A 144 -0.57 -9.12 -7.62
C ILE A 144 -1.65 -9.43 -6.58
N THR A 145 -1.82 -10.71 -6.26
CA THR A 145 -2.92 -11.16 -5.39
C THR A 145 -2.46 -12.21 -4.38
N CYS A 146 -3.19 -12.31 -3.27
CA CYS A 146 -2.86 -13.26 -2.21
C CYS A 146 -3.66 -14.58 -2.30
N ALA A 147 -4.75 -14.61 -3.08
CA ALA A 147 -5.63 -15.78 -3.19
C ALA A 147 -5.48 -16.48 -4.55
N PRO A 148 -4.85 -17.65 -4.62
CA PRO A 148 -4.74 -18.41 -5.87
C PRO A 148 -6.09 -18.87 -6.41
N GLU A 149 -7.07 -19.09 -5.53
CA GLU A 149 -8.45 -19.45 -5.87
C GLU A 149 -9.35 -18.24 -6.19
N GLY A 150 -8.82 -17.03 -6.06
CA GLY A 150 -9.55 -15.80 -6.35
C GLY A 150 -9.84 -15.66 -7.86
N LYS A 151 -11.00 -15.11 -8.20
CA LYS A 151 -11.43 -14.96 -9.60
C LYS A 151 -10.42 -14.21 -10.45
N LEU A 152 -9.80 -13.16 -9.89
CA LEU A 152 -8.77 -12.39 -10.58
C LEU A 152 -7.60 -13.29 -11.04
N ALA A 153 -7.15 -14.22 -10.21
CA ALA A 153 -6.10 -15.18 -10.56
C ALA A 153 -6.60 -16.26 -11.53
N VAL A 154 -7.78 -16.84 -11.26
CA VAL A 154 -8.33 -17.94 -12.04
C VAL A 154 -8.72 -17.50 -13.46
N GLU A 155 -9.40 -16.36 -13.60
CA GLU A 155 -9.88 -15.85 -14.90
C GLU A 155 -8.75 -15.30 -15.77
N SER A 156 -7.59 -14.97 -15.19
CA SER A 156 -6.41 -14.51 -15.91
C SER A 156 -5.39 -15.62 -16.24
N ALA A 157 -5.59 -16.85 -15.75
CA ALA A 157 -4.60 -17.91 -15.84
C ALA A 157 -4.22 -18.28 -17.30
N ASP A 158 -5.19 -18.24 -18.20
CA ASP A 158 -5.02 -18.57 -19.62
C ASP A 158 -4.98 -17.32 -20.52
N ASP A 159 -4.95 -16.10 -19.94
CA ASP A 159 -4.90 -14.87 -20.71
C ASP A 159 -3.44 -14.52 -21.09
N PRO A 160 -3.07 -14.54 -22.40
CA PRO A 160 -1.71 -14.23 -22.83
C PRO A 160 -1.31 -12.76 -22.56
N ASN A 161 -2.28 -11.91 -22.25
CA ASN A 161 -2.05 -10.52 -21.87
C ASN A 161 -1.97 -10.30 -20.37
N ALA A 162 -1.98 -11.38 -19.56
CA ALA A 162 -1.91 -11.29 -18.13
C ALA A 162 -0.73 -12.07 -17.54
N LEU A 163 -0.08 -11.49 -16.51
CA LEU A 163 0.83 -12.19 -15.61
C LEU A 163 0.27 -12.07 -14.20
N THR A 164 0.11 -13.20 -13.51
CA THR A 164 -0.37 -13.22 -12.13
C THR A 164 0.75 -13.67 -11.18
N LEU A 165 1.06 -12.83 -10.21
CA LEU A 165 1.99 -13.10 -9.13
C LEU A 165 1.21 -13.34 -7.84
N LEU A 166 1.46 -14.47 -7.21
CA LEU A 166 0.76 -14.92 -6.01
C LEU A 166 1.61 -14.71 -4.76
N ILE A 167 1.01 -14.16 -3.69
CA ILE A 167 1.61 -14.03 -2.36
C ILE A 167 0.72 -14.76 -1.34
N PRO A 168 0.60 -16.10 -1.42
CA PRO A 168 -0.46 -16.83 -0.71
C PRO A 168 -0.33 -16.78 0.82
N ARG A 169 0.89 -16.69 1.37
CA ARG A 169 1.09 -16.56 2.82
C ARG A 169 0.62 -15.21 3.38
N ALA A 170 0.56 -14.16 2.55
CA ALA A 170 0.06 -12.85 2.92
C ALA A 170 -1.47 -12.70 2.76
N ASN A 171 -2.21 -13.80 2.58
CA ASN A 171 -3.66 -13.76 2.47
C ASN A 171 -4.31 -13.59 3.85
N ASP A 172 -4.38 -12.36 4.33
CA ASP A 172 -4.96 -11.99 5.62
C ASP A 172 -6.38 -12.55 5.77
N LYS A 173 -6.64 -13.19 6.90
CA LYS A 173 -7.95 -13.73 7.31
C LYS A 173 -8.73 -12.74 8.16
N GLY A 174 -8.02 -11.82 8.80
CA GLY A 174 -8.61 -10.74 9.57
C GLY A 174 -9.41 -9.77 8.69
N PHE A 175 -10.25 -8.98 9.34
CA PHE A 175 -11.04 -7.94 8.66
C PHE A 175 -10.11 -6.89 8.03
N ALA A 176 -9.18 -6.37 8.81
CA ALA A 176 -8.19 -5.40 8.36
C ALA A 176 -7.07 -6.10 7.59
N MET A 177 -6.72 -5.57 6.43
CA MET A 177 -5.54 -5.99 5.66
C MET A 177 -4.27 -5.54 6.38
N THR A 178 -3.28 -6.42 6.49
CA THR A 178 -1.99 -6.16 7.15
C THR A 178 -0.84 -6.66 6.26
N GLY A 179 -0.52 -7.94 6.32
CA GLY A 179 0.52 -8.57 5.51
C GLY A 179 0.27 -8.45 4.01
N SER A 180 -0.99 -8.54 3.57
CA SER A 180 -1.32 -8.38 2.15
C SER A 180 -0.97 -6.99 1.62
N TYR A 181 -1.28 -5.93 2.37
CA TYR A 181 -0.91 -4.56 1.98
C TYR A 181 0.60 -4.41 1.85
N SER A 182 1.34 -4.73 2.91
CA SER A 182 2.78 -4.51 2.94
C SER A 182 3.54 -5.37 1.93
N CYS A 183 3.10 -6.62 1.70
CA CYS A 183 3.72 -7.50 0.70
C CYS A 183 3.40 -7.09 -0.73
N MET A 184 2.18 -6.65 -1.05
CA MET A 184 1.84 -6.13 -2.39
C MET A 184 2.61 -4.83 -2.67
N THR A 185 2.75 -3.93 -1.69
CA THR A 185 3.57 -2.72 -1.79
C THR A 185 5.03 -3.08 -2.05
N LEU A 186 5.59 -4.01 -1.28
CA LEU A 186 6.98 -4.45 -1.44
C LEU A 186 7.21 -5.11 -2.80
N LEU A 187 6.35 -6.04 -3.22
CA LEU A 187 6.52 -6.74 -4.50
C LEU A 187 6.45 -5.75 -5.68
N SER A 188 5.49 -4.83 -5.65
CA SER A 188 5.38 -3.79 -6.68
C SER A 188 6.64 -2.91 -6.73
N THR A 189 7.16 -2.53 -5.58
CA THR A 189 8.41 -1.76 -5.48
C THR A 189 9.59 -2.55 -6.03
N LEU A 190 9.75 -3.83 -5.66
CA LEU A 190 10.81 -4.70 -6.18
C LEU A 190 10.77 -4.86 -7.71
N ILE A 191 9.58 -4.89 -8.30
CA ILE A 191 9.39 -5.04 -9.75
C ILE A 191 9.84 -3.78 -10.51
N PHE A 192 9.48 -2.60 -10.04
CA PHE A 192 9.64 -1.36 -10.82
C PHE A 192 10.80 -0.47 -10.39
N ASP A 193 11.41 -0.71 -9.21
CA ASP A 193 12.61 0.00 -8.76
C ASP A 193 13.84 -0.39 -9.58
N THR A 194 14.70 0.57 -9.87
CA THR A 194 15.90 0.39 -10.70
C THR A 194 17.15 -0.07 -9.94
N ALA A 195 17.06 -0.22 -8.62
CA ALA A 195 18.19 -0.72 -7.82
C ALA A 195 18.58 -2.15 -8.19
N SER A 196 19.84 -2.50 -7.87
CA SER A 196 20.32 -3.87 -8.10
C SER A 196 19.63 -4.89 -7.19
N ASP A 197 19.64 -6.16 -7.58
CA ASP A 197 19.04 -7.25 -6.78
C ASP A 197 19.72 -7.38 -5.40
N GLU A 198 21.02 -7.12 -5.33
CA GLU A 198 21.77 -7.12 -4.06
C GLU A 198 21.27 -6.01 -3.14
N GLN A 199 21.06 -4.82 -3.68
CA GLN A 199 20.55 -3.69 -2.91
C GLN A 199 19.11 -3.93 -2.45
N LYS A 200 18.24 -4.47 -3.32
CA LYS A 200 16.88 -4.87 -2.97
C LYS A 200 16.86 -5.90 -1.82
N ALA A 201 17.77 -6.88 -1.88
CA ALA A 201 17.89 -7.88 -0.84
C ALA A 201 18.34 -7.29 0.51
N GLU A 202 19.31 -6.37 0.49
CA GLU A 202 19.76 -5.65 1.68
C GLU A 202 18.62 -4.83 2.31
N TRP A 203 17.85 -4.13 1.47
CA TRP A 203 16.70 -3.37 1.95
C TRP A 203 15.63 -4.25 2.58
N VAL A 204 15.27 -5.38 1.95
CA VAL A 204 14.27 -6.29 2.51
C VAL A 204 14.71 -6.83 3.86
N GLU A 205 15.97 -7.24 4.00
CA GLU A 205 16.48 -7.70 5.29
C GLU A 205 16.51 -6.58 6.33
N THR A 206 16.81 -5.35 5.92
CA THR A 206 16.79 -4.19 6.80
C THR A 206 15.39 -3.88 7.30
N ILE A 207 14.39 -3.81 6.42
CA ILE A 207 13.01 -3.54 6.84
C ILE A 207 12.43 -4.68 7.67
N ALA A 208 12.81 -5.94 7.39
CA ALA A 208 12.38 -7.07 8.20
C ALA A 208 12.90 -6.96 9.65
N LYS A 209 14.19 -6.63 9.83
CA LYS A 209 14.77 -6.37 11.16
C LYS A 209 14.12 -5.17 11.86
N MET A 210 13.85 -4.10 11.12
CA MET A 210 13.13 -2.95 11.67
C MET A 210 11.71 -3.35 12.13
N GLY A 211 11.01 -4.18 11.36
CA GLY A 211 9.70 -4.70 11.75
C GLY A 211 9.75 -5.55 13.01
N GLU A 212 10.74 -6.45 13.13
CA GLU A 212 10.98 -7.24 14.33
C GLU A 212 11.27 -6.34 15.55
N GLU A 213 12.07 -5.29 15.35
CA GLU A 213 12.36 -4.32 16.42
C GLU A 213 11.10 -3.56 16.86
N VAL A 214 10.30 -3.05 15.91
CA VAL A 214 9.06 -2.33 16.21
C VAL A 214 8.08 -3.22 17.00
N ILE A 215 7.93 -4.50 16.60
CA ILE A 215 7.09 -5.48 17.31
C ILE A 215 7.60 -5.65 18.75
N SER A 216 8.91 -5.75 18.95
CA SER A 216 9.51 -5.91 20.30
C SER A 216 9.32 -4.68 21.20
N ARG A 217 9.06 -3.51 20.61
CA ARG A 217 8.83 -2.25 21.32
C ARG A 217 7.35 -1.96 21.58
N GLU A 218 6.47 -2.95 21.42
CA GLU A 218 5.04 -2.78 21.71
C GLU A 218 4.75 -2.11 23.06
N PRO A 219 5.43 -2.44 24.19
CA PRO A 219 5.15 -1.79 25.47
C PRO A 219 5.35 -0.27 25.43
N GLU A 220 6.38 0.22 24.74
CA GLU A 220 6.62 1.66 24.57
C GLU A 220 5.48 2.32 23.77
N ILE A 221 5.03 1.66 22.68
CA ILE A 221 3.93 2.15 21.85
C ILE A 221 2.63 2.18 22.65
N ALA A 222 2.38 1.15 23.46
CA ALA A 222 1.20 1.07 24.32
C ALA A 222 1.13 2.22 25.33
N ASP A 223 2.27 2.65 25.87
CA ASP A 223 2.35 3.80 26.80
C ASP A 223 1.89 5.11 26.13
N TYR A 224 2.25 5.34 24.86
CA TYR A 224 1.75 6.50 24.09
C TYR A 224 0.23 6.43 23.84
N LEU A 225 -0.32 5.23 23.72
CA LEU A 225 -1.75 4.99 23.46
C LEU A 225 -2.59 4.91 24.74
N ALA A 226 -1.98 4.99 25.94
CA ALA A 226 -2.70 4.90 27.21
C ALA A 226 -3.52 6.16 27.57
N GLY A 227 -3.38 7.25 26.81
CA GLY A 227 -4.09 8.50 27.02
C GLY A 227 -5.60 8.45 26.66
N ASP A 228 -6.34 9.43 27.17
CA ASP A 228 -7.75 9.62 26.81
C ASP A 228 -7.86 10.40 25.49
N PHE A 229 -7.86 9.70 24.36
CA PHE A 229 -8.04 10.27 23.05
C PHE A 229 -9.30 9.73 22.35
N ASN A 230 -9.90 10.52 21.47
CA ASN A 230 -11.04 10.13 20.65
C ASN A 230 -10.87 10.50 19.18
N ARG A 231 -9.70 11.07 18.83
CA ARG A 231 -9.32 11.43 17.47
C ARG A 231 -7.89 10.98 17.19
N VAL A 232 -7.66 10.54 15.96
CA VAL A 232 -6.32 10.19 15.47
C VAL A 232 -6.13 10.80 14.08
N THR A 233 -4.99 11.42 13.85
CA THR A 233 -4.58 11.93 12.54
C THR A 233 -3.25 11.28 12.12
N TYR A 234 -3.19 10.87 10.87
CA TYR A 234 -1.96 10.40 10.24
C TYR A 234 -1.53 11.37 9.14
N LEU A 235 -0.27 11.78 9.17
CA LEU A 235 0.31 12.70 8.20
C LEU A 235 1.53 12.06 7.52
N GLY A 236 1.69 12.33 6.22
CA GLY A 236 2.84 11.86 5.49
C GLY A 236 2.98 12.50 4.12
N SER A 237 4.20 12.85 3.73
CA SER A 237 4.48 13.49 2.45
C SER A 237 4.96 12.48 1.40
N GLY A 238 4.62 12.71 0.14
CA GLY A 238 4.99 11.81 -0.98
C GLY A 238 4.36 10.41 -0.81
N SER A 239 5.17 9.36 -0.86
CA SER A 239 4.73 7.96 -0.65
C SER A 239 4.07 7.75 0.71
N PHE A 240 4.45 8.52 1.70
CA PHE A 240 3.85 8.43 3.03
C PHE A 240 2.43 9.01 3.11
N GLY A 241 1.97 9.72 2.07
CA GLY A 241 0.56 10.11 1.94
C GLY A 241 -0.36 8.88 1.84
N GLY A 242 -0.03 7.93 0.96
CA GLY A 242 -0.76 6.66 0.85
C GLY A 242 -0.66 5.80 2.12
N LEU A 243 0.51 5.79 2.78
CA LEU A 243 0.68 5.11 4.07
C LEU A 243 -0.15 5.76 5.19
N ALA A 244 -0.23 7.10 5.22
CA ALA A 244 -1.07 7.82 6.19
C ALA A 244 -2.55 7.50 6.00
N GLN A 245 -3.00 7.40 4.75
CA GLN A 245 -4.36 7.00 4.39
C GLN A 245 -4.66 5.57 4.83
N GLU A 246 -3.76 4.64 4.57
CA GLU A 246 -3.90 3.25 5.00
C GLU A 246 -3.93 3.14 6.53
N SER A 247 -3.05 3.83 7.24
CA SER A 247 -3.01 3.82 8.70
C SER A 247 -4.30 4.36 9.32
N GLN A 248 -4.85 5.43 8.73
CA GLN A 248 -6.14 6.00 9.11
C GLN A 248 -7.27 4.97 8.94
N LEU A 249 -7.30 4.26 7.81
CA LEU A 249 -8.30 3.23 7.55
C LEU A 249 -8.22 2.10 8.58
N LYS A 250 -7.02 1.67 8.99
CA LYS A 250 -6.85 0.60 9.99
C LYS A 250 -7.51 0.96 11.33
N ILE A 251 -7.30 2.18 11.82
CA ILE A 251 -7.96 2.62 13.07
C ILE A 251 -9.49 2.72 12.87
N LEU A 252 -9.93 3.27 11.75
CA LEU A 252 -11.37 3.37 11.45
C LEU A 252 -12.06 2.00 11.46
N GLU A 253 -11.45 1.01 10.80
CA GLU A 253 -11.96 -0.35 10.70
C GLU A 253 -11.96 -1.06 12.06
N LEU A 254 -10.79 -1.10 12.74
CA LEU A 254 -10.63 -1.88 13.97
C LEU A 254 -11.32 -1.26 15.17
N ALA A 255 -11.48 0.07 15.19
CA ALA A 255 -12.23 0.77 16.22
C ALA A 255 -13.72 0.94 15.89
N HIS A 256 -14.21 0.38 14.78
CA HIS A 256 -15.60 0.52 14.33
C HIS A 256 -16.12 1.97 14.33
N GLY A 257 -15.23 2.93 14.03
CA GLY A 257 -15.57 4.35 14.04
C GLY A 257 -15.73 4.98 15.43
N LEU A 258 -15.39 4.28 16.50
CA LEU A 258 -15.40 4.85 17.86
C LEU A 258 -14.34 5.94 18.07
N VAL A 259 -13.28 5.88 17.28
CA VAL A 259 -12.24 6.91 17.21
C VAL A 259 -12.40 7.62 15.87
N ALA A 260 -12.58 8.94 15.90
CA ALA A 260 -12.63 9.75 14.68
C ALA A 260 -11.22 9.82 14.08
N THR A 261 -11.10 9.61 12.78
CA THR A 261 -9.80 9.52 12.11
C THR A 261 -9.69 10.47 10.93
N SER A 262 -8.49 11.00 10.69
CA SER A 262 -8.17 11.78 9.50
C SER A 262 -6.77 11.47 9.00
N TYR A 263 -6.50 11.80 7.74
CA TYR A 263 -5.16 11.77 7.16
C TYR A 263 -4.99 12.93 6.19
N ASP A 264 -3.74 13.30 5.93
CA ASP A 264 -3.39 14.25 4.89
C ASP A 264 -1.88 14.22 4.62
N THR A 265 -1.46 14.96 3.61
CA THR A 265 -0.05 15.35 3.50
C THR A 265 0.31 16.41 4.54
N SER A 266 1.57 16.45 4.95
CA SER A 266 2.03 17.43 5.96
C SER A 266 1.70 18.87 5.59
N MET A 267 1.83 19.24 4.31
CA MET A 267 1.50 20.58 3.84
C MET A 267 0.00 20.80 3.63
N GLY A 268 -0.72 19.80 3.10
CA GLY A 268 -2.15 19.86 2.87
C GLY A 268 -2.92 20.09 4.18
N TYR A 269 -2.47 19.47 5.26
CA TYR A 269 -3.11 19.56 6.57
C TYR A 269 -3.22 20.98 7.12
N ARG A 270 -2.31 21.88 6.78
CA ARG A 270 -2.35 23.30 7.17
C ARG A 270 -3.53 24.06 6.59
N HIS A 271 -4.09 23.60 5.48
CA HIS A 271 -5.08 24.34 4.70
C HIS A 271 -6.55 24.00 5.05
N GLY A 272 -6.80 23.82 6.35
CA GLY A 272 -8.14 23.57 6.90
C GLY A 272 -8.21 22.33 7.79
N PRO A 273 -7.73 21.14 7.36
CA PRO A 273 -7.83 19.92 8.14
C PRO A 273 -7.21 19.99 9.54
N LYS A 274 -6.20 20.85 9.76
CA LYS A 274 -5.61 21.08 11.10
C LYS A 274 -6.64 21.49 12.16
N SER A 275 -7.78 22.05 11.77
CA SER A 275 -8.89 22.35 12.68
C SER A 275 -9.50 21.12 13.36
N PHE A 276 -9.20 19.92 12.85
CA PHE A 276 -9.60 18.65 13.45
C PHE A 276 -8.87 18.37 14.79
N VAL A 277 -7.68 18.94 15.00
CA VAL A 277 -6.84 18.70 16.18
C VAL A 277 -7.39 19.44 17.41
N ASP A 278 -7.59 18.71 18.49
CA ASP A 278 -7.91 19.20 19.82
C ASP A 278 -7.08 18.51 20.90
N ASP A 279 -7.38 18.73 22.18
CA ASP A 279 -6.63 18.17 23.32
C ASP A 279 -6.76 16.63 23.44
N LYS A 280 -7.67 16.01 22.67
CA LYS A 280 -7.90 14.56 22.64
C LYS A 280 -7.51 13.94 21.29
N THR A 281 -6.68 14.61 20.52
CA THR A 281 -6.23 14.14 19.22
C THR A 281 -4.79 13.61 19.31
N LEU A 282 -4.57 12.35 18.94
CA LEU A 282 -3.24 11.84 18.65
C LEU A 282 -2.87 12.16 17.20
N VAL A 283 -1.66 12.62 16.98
CA VAL A 283 -1.15 12.94 15.63
C VAL A 283 0.12 12.14 15.38
N PHE A 284 0.08 11.28 14.38
CA PHE A 284 1.22 10.51 13.88
C PHE A 284 1.73 11.14 12.60
N VAL A 285 3.04 11.37 12.52
CA VAL A 285 3.67 11.94 11.32
C VAL A 285 4.75 10.99 10.81
N PHE A 286 4.58 10.51 9.59
CA PHE A 286 5.61 9.74 8.90
C PHE A 286 6.66 10.71 8.33
N ILE A 287 7.81 10.78 8.98
CA ILE A 287 8.89 11.69 8.63
C ILE A 287 9.67 11.16 7.41
N ASN A 288 9.68 11.93 6.32
CA ASN A 288 10.37 11.54 5.10
C ASN A 288 11.90 11.56 5.25
N ASN A 289 12.60 10.62 4.60
CA ASN A 289 14.06 10.57 4.61
C ASN A 289 14.70 11.58 3.66
N ASP A 290 13.99 12.06 2.63
CA ASP A 290 14.48 13.15 1.78
C ASP A 290 14.58 14.44 2.57
N ALA A 291 15.73 15.09 2.55
CA ALA A 291 16.02 16.25 3.39
C ALA A 291 15.16 17.47 3.04
N TYR A 292 14.75 17.63 1.77
CA TYR A 292 13.87 18.71 1.35
C TYR A 292 12.44 18.47 1.83
N THR A 293 11.92 17.25 1.70
CA THR A 293 10.56 16.90 2.12
C THR A 293 10.44 16.89 3.65
N ARG A 294 11.46 16.35 4.33
CA ARG A 294 11.49 16.21 5.80
C ARG A 294 11.27 17.52 6.54
N GLN A 295 11.80 18.64 6.04
CA GLN A 295 11.63 19.93 6.71
C GLN A 295 10.15 20.30 6.87
N TYR A 296 9.30 19.97 5.91
CA TYR A 296 7.87 20.24 5.97
C TYR A 296 7.14 19.33 6.93
N ASP A 297 7.57 18.07 7.05
CA ASP A 297 7.02 17.14 8.03
C ASP A 297 7.38 17.59 9.46
N ILE A 298 8.61 18.07 9.68
CA ILE A 298 9.04 18.62 10.97
C ILE A 298 8.34 19.95 11.27
N ASP A 299 8.11 20.79 10.27
CA ASP A 299 7.44 22.09 10.44
C ASP A 299 5.99 21.91 10.93
N ILE A 300 5.23 20.99 10.34
CA ILE A 300 3.84 20.75 10.79
C ILE A 300 3.82 20.15 12.21
N LEU A 301 4.77 19.28 12.55
CA LEU A 301 4.95 18.73 13.88
C LEU A 301 5.15 19.83 14.92
N ASN A 302 6.09 20.75 14.66
CA ASN A 302 6.38 21.89 15.54
C ASN A 302 5.18 22.82 15.66
N GLU A 303 4.45 23.06 14.56
CA GLU A 303 3.26 23.92 14.56
C GLU A 303 2.13 23.33 15.41
N ILE A 304 1.85 22.02 15.26
CA ILE A 304 0.82 21.35 16.07
C ILE A 304 1.25 21.28 17.55
N GLY A 305 2.50 20.93 17.83
CA GLY A 305 3.04 20.84 19.19
C GLY A 305 3.13 22.20 19.89
N GLY A 306 3.33 23.30 19.14
CA GLY A 306 3.32 24.66 19.65
C GLY A 306 1.93 25.20 19.98
N ASP A 307 0.95 24.82 19.15
CA ASP A 307 -0.44 25.26 19.29
C ASP A 307 -1.22 24.42 20.31
N ARG A 308 -0.89 23.12 20.43
CA ARG A 308 -1.63 22.12 21.23
C ARG A 308 -0.69 21.04 21.78
N LYS A 309 -1.03 20.46 22.94
CA LYS A 309 -0.12 19.63 23.74
C LYS A 309 -0.04 18.15 23.35
N SER A 310 -0.64 17.70 22.27
CA SER A 310 -0.76 16.26 21.95
C SER A 310 -0.16 15.94 20.58
N VAL A 311 1.17 15.74 20.56
CA VAL A 311 1.88 15.21 19.39
C VAL A 311 2.66 13.98 19.81
N VAL A 312 2.55 12.88 19.09
CA VAL A 312 3.32 11.65 19.25
C VAL A 312 4.16 11.40 18.00
#